data_4d0fd0cc2ec1235597d7355bd194619d
#
_entry.id   4d0fd0cc2ec1235597d7355bd194619d
#
_cell.length_a   1.000
_cell.length_b   1.000
_cell.length_c   1.000
_cell.angle_alpha   90.00
_cell.angle_beta   90.00
_cell.angle_gamma   90.00
#
_symmetry.space_group_name_H-M   'P 1'
#
loop_
_entity.id
_entity.type
_entity.pdbx_description
1 polymer ?
#
loop_
_entity_poly.entity_id
_entity_poly.type
_entity_poly.pdbx_seq_one_letter_code
_entity_poly.pdbx_strand_id
1 'polypeptide(L)'
;MLKKSFNSNKGYENYRWFFTSNNVLVVGGKSEEQNESALKNFLKPNYAVMHTSNPGSPFMIIQSDNPDKTDLEETAVFCACFSKQWKLGKKIIDIDIFKGDQIYKTKSMKTGTFGVKGNKKTLL
;
A
#
# COMPACT_ATOMS: atom_id res chain seq x y z
N MET A 1 7.68 3.66 24.74
CA MET A 1 7.90 4.05 24.24
C MET A 1 8.10 4.44 23.75
N LEU A 2 8.32 4.37 23.66
CA LEU A 2 8.61 4.73 23.07
C LEU A 2 8.76 5.22 22.44
N LYS A 3 8.84 5.29 22.19
CA LYS A 3 9.09 5.91 21.54
C LYS A 3 9.54 6.02 20.81
N LYS A 4 9.99 5.72 20.60
CA LYS A 4 10.50 5.95 19.91
C LYS A 4 10.56 5.75 19.04
N SER A 5 10.61 5.17 19.04
CA SER A 5 10.61 5.09 18.30
C SER A 5 10.42 5.31 17.55
N PHE A 6 10.55 5.23 16.93
CA PHE A 6 10.31 5.79 16.23
C PHE A 6 10.63 6.42 15.40
N ASN A 7 10.69 6.05 15.10
CA ASN A 7 11.42 7.18 14.56
C ASN A 7 11.64 7.12 13.07
N SER A 8 12.00 5.97 12.55
CA SER A 8 12.15 5.76 11.13
C SER A 8 10.86 5.97 10.37
N ASN A 9 9.74 5.98 11.09
CA ASN A 9 8.41 6.13 10.51
C ASN A 9 7.84 7.52 10.67
N LYS A 10 8.68 8.48 11.05
CA LYS A 10 8.21 9.85 11.17
C LYS A 10 7.71 10.36 9.83
N GLY A 11 6.64 11.11 9.86
CA GLY A 11 6.05 11.68 8.67
C GLY A 11 4.96 10.83 8.06
N TYR A 12 4.73 9.62 8.55
CA TYR A 12 3.66 8.79 8.00
C TYR A 12 2.29 9.43 8.19
N GLU A 13 2.15 10.27 9.20
CA GLU A 13 0.87 10.93 9.48
C GLU A 13 0.41 11.86 8.35
N ASN A 14 1.32 12.23 7.47
CA ASN A 14 0.98 13.05 6.30
C ASN A 14 0.37 12.22 5.17
N TYR A 15 0.39 10.91 5.32
CA TYR A 15 -0.13 9.97 4.34
C TYR A 15 -1.44 9.37 4.85
N ARG A 16 -2.03 8.44 4.10
CA ARG A 16 -3.06 7.57 4.65
C ARG A 16 -2.36 6.52 5.45
N TRP A 17 -2.82 6.27 6.68
CA TRP A 17 -2.15 5.30 7.54
C TRP A 17 -3.10 4.70 8.53
N PHE A 18 -2.77 3.49 8.98
CA PHE A 18 -3.42 2.87 10.12
C PHE A 18 -2.50 1.77 10.65
N PHE A 19 -2.79 1.33 11.87
CA PHE A 19 -2.14 0.16 12.43
C PHE A 19 -3.12 -1.00 12.39
N THR A 20 -2.65 -2.16 11.92
CA THR A 20 -3.49 -3.35 11.94
C THR A 20 -3.73 -3.81 13.38
N SER A 21 -4.63 -4.78 13.56
CA SER A 21 -4.86 -5.38 14.88
C SER A 21 -3.60 -5.98 15.48
N ASN A 22 -2.64 -6.36 14.65
CA ASN A 22 -1.34 -6.88 15.07
C ASN A 22 -0.31 -5.78 15.25
N ASN A 23 -0.75 -4.53 15.23
CA ASN A 23 0.11 -3.37 15.44
C ASN A 23 1.15 -3.17 14.35
N VAL A 24 0.82 -3.55 13.13
CA VAL A 24 1.67 -3.33 11.96
C VAL A 24 1.24 -2.05 11.26
N LEU A 25 2.19 -1.17 11.00
CA LEU A 25 1.89 0.11 10.33
C LEU A 25 1.69 -0.11 8.84
N VAL A 26 0.62 0.49 8.32
CA VAL A 26 0.32 0.48 6.88
C VAL A 26 0.25 1.93 6.41
N VAL A 27 0.95 2.23 5.33
CA VAL A 27 1.04 3.60 4.79
C VAL A 27 0.69 3.60 3.32
N GLY A 28 -0.11 4.57 2.89
CA GLY A 28 -0.46 4.76 1.49
C GLY A 28 -0.57 6.22 1.14
N GLY A 29 -0.58 6.52 -0.16
CA GLY A 29 -0.63 7.91 -0.63
C GLY A 29 -2.04 8.45 -0.73
N LYS A 30 -2.18 9.75 -0.62
CA LYS A 30 -3.43 10.47 -0.83
C LYS A 30 -3.53 11.03 -2.25
N SER A 31 -2.43 10.99 -2.99
CA SER A 31 -2.33 11.52 -4.35
C SER A 31 -1.27 10.74 -5.11
N GLU A 32 -1.15 11.01 -6.41
CA GLU A 32 -0.12 10.39 -7.24
C GLU A 32 1.27 10.72 -6.72
N GLU A 33 1.49 11.97 -6.34
CA GLU A 33 2.78 12.39 -5.78
C GLU A 33 3.07 11.69 -4.47
N GLN A 34 2.06 11.55 -3.62
CA GLN A 34 2.25 10.85 -2.35
C GLN A 34 2.44 9.35 -2.54
N ASN A 35 1.84 8.74 -3.56
CA ASN A 35 2.11 7.34 -3.87
C ASN A 35 3.60 7.14 -4.17
N GLU A 36 4.19 8.01 -4.99
CA GLU A 36 5.62 7.92 -5.27
C GLU A 36 6.45 8.16 -4.02
N SER A 37 6.11 9.19 -3.26
CA SER A 37 6.82 9.52 -2.04
C SER A 37 6.73 8.40 -1.02
N ALA A 38 5.56 7.79 -0.86
CA ALA A 38 5.38 6.68 0.08
C ALA A 38 6.21 5.47 -0.32
N LEU A 39 6.20 5.12 -1.60
CA LEU A 39 7.00 3.98 -2.07
C LEU A 39 8.49 4.27 -1.88
N LYS A 40 8.93 5.50 -2.15
CA LYS A 40 10.33 5.86 -1.97
C LYS A 40 10.76 5.80 -0.51
N ASN A 41 9.91 6.27 0.40
CA ASN A 41 10.30 6.47 1.80
C ASN A 41 10.00 5.29 2.71
N PHE A 42 9.00 4.46 2.37
CA PHE A 42 8.53 3.42 3.28
C PHE A 42 8.66 2.00 2.73
N LEU A 43 8.95 1.84 1.46
CA LEU A 43 8.99 0.51 0.86
C LEU A 43 10.30 -0.19 1.14
N LYS A 44 10.22 -1.49 1.44
CA LYS A 44 11.37 -2.40 1.50
C LYS A 44 11.06 -3.61 0.62
N PRO A 45 12.09 -4.29 0.10
CA PRO A 45 11.86 -5.38 -0.86
C PRO A 45 10.94 -6.48 -0.39
N ASN A 46 10.95 -6.78 0.91
CA ASN A 46 10.14 -7.87 1.47
C ASN A 46 8.79 -7.44 1.98
N TYR A 47 8.49 -6.16 1.95
CA TYR A 47 7.19 -5.68 2.41
C TYR A 47 6.10 -6.04 1.41
N ALA A 48 4.91 -6.31 1.91
CA ALA A 48 3.75 -6.54 1.06
C ALA A 48 3.11 -5.21 0.68
N VAL A 49 2.63 -5.13 -0.55
CA VAL A 49 1.97 -3.92 -1.06
C VAL A 49 0.65 -4.33 -1.68
N MET A 50 -0.39 -3.55 -1.42
CA MET A 50 -1.71 -3.77 -1.99
C MET A 50 -2.14 -2.60 -2.85
N HIS A 51 -2.92 -2.92 -3.87
CA HIS A 51 -3.49 -1.94 -4.78
C HIS A 51 -4.71 -2.59 -5.42
N THR A 52 -5.73 -1.81 -5.75
CA THR A 52 -6.87 -2.40 -6.47
C THR A 52 -6.42 -2.83 -7.85
N SER A 53 -7.03 -3.90 -8.38
CA SER A 53 -6.68 -4.40 -9.72
C SER A 53 -6.96 -3.35 -10.78
N ASN A 54 -8.00 -2.54 -10.58
CA ASN A 54 -8.28 -1.40 -11.45
C ASN A 54 -7.57 -0.16 -10.92
N PRO A 55 -7.21 0.79 -11.79
CA PRO A 55 -6.53 2.02 -11.32
C PRO A 55 -7.43 2.84 -10.39
N GLY A 56 -6.80 3.69 -9.60
CA GLY A 56 -7.51 4.65 -8.77
C GLY A 56 -7.56 4.32 -7.30
N SER A 57 -6.53 3.64 -6.79
CA SER A 57 -6.40 3.43 -5.35
C SER A 57 -4.98 3.81 -4.91
N PRO A 58 -4.77 4.01 -3.61
CA PRO A 58 -3.42 4.16 -3.10
C PRO A 58 -2.67 2.83 -3.16
N PHE A 59 -1.35 2.90 -3.23
CA PHE A 59 -0.50 1.76 -2.93
C PHE A 59 -0.40 1.67 -1.42
N MET A 60 -0.90 0.61 -0.82
CA MET A 60 -0.86 0.42 0.63
C MET A 60 0.33 -0.44 0.99
N ILE A 61 1.30 0.14 1.67
CA ILE A 61 2.56 -0.52 2.04
C ILE A 61 2.42 -1.08 3.44
N ILE A 62 2.44 -2.41 3.57
CA ILE A 62 2.37 -3.08 4.86
C ILE A 62 3.78 -3.24 5.37
N GLN A 63 4.11 -2.59 6.48
CA GLN A 63 5.47 -2.54 7.00
C GLN A 63 5.81 -3.79 7.81
N SER A 64 5.81 -4.91 7.12
CA SER A 64 6.11 -6.21 7.70
C SER A 64 6.67 -7.13 6.62
N ASP A 65 7.71 -7.87 6.97
CA ASP A 65 8.28 -8.88 6.08
C ASP A 65 7.38 -10.11 5.95
N ASN A 66 6.48 -10.30 6.88
CA ASN A 66 5.64 -11.50 6.94
C ASN A 66 4.27 -11.17 7.53
N PRO A 67 3.47 -10.36 6.83
CA PRO A 67 2.13 -10.04 7.33
C PRO A 67 1.26 -11.29 7.37
N ASP A 68 0.44 -11.41 8.41
CA ASP A 68 -0.45 -12.55 8.51
C ASP A 68 -1.79 -12.25 7.83
N LYS A 69 -2.69 -13.20 7.89
CA LYS A 69 -4.00 -13.09 7.24
C LYS A 69 -4.77 -11.86 7.71
N THR A 70 -4.72 -11.58 9.02
CA THR A 70 -5.43 -10.43 9.59
C THR A 70 -4.86 -9.12 9.03
N ASP A 71 -3.53 -9.01 8.97
CA ASP A 71 -2.88 -7.82 8.39
C ASP A 71 -3.33 -7.61 6.95
N LEU A 72 -3.38 -8.67 6.18
CA LEU A 72 -3.75 -8.60 4.77
C LEU A 72 -5.22 -8.23 4.60
N GLU A 73 -6.10 -8.85 5.39
CA GLU A 73 -7.53 -8.57 5.29
C GLU A 73 -7.86 -7.13 5.67
N GLU A 74 -7.29 -6.65 6.76
CA GLU A 74 -7.54 -5.28 7.21
C GLU A 74 -7.01 -4.26 6.21
N THR A 75 -5.84 -4.53 5.64
CA THR A 75 -5.26 -3.64 4.64
C THR A 75 -6.08 -3.65 3.35
N ALA A 76 -6.61 -4.80 2.96
CA ALA A 76 -7.45 -4.89 1.76
C ALA A 76 -8.70 -4.02 1.91
N VAL A 77 -9.35 -4.07 3.07
CA VAL A 77 -10.52 -3.24 3.34
C VAL A 77 -10.14 -1.76 3.29
N PHE A 78 -9.03 -1.40 3.92
CA PHE A 78 -8.57 -0.02 3.94
C PHE A 78 -8.28 0.48 2.52
N CYS A 79 -7.57 -0.33 1.74
CA CYS A 79 -7.24 0.00 0.35
C CYS A 79 -8.52 0.20 -0.48
N ALA A 80 -9.47 -0.72 -0.35
CA ALA A 80 -10.73 -0.65 -1.10
C ALA A 80 -11.52 0.60 -0.75
N CYS A 81 -11.55 0.98 0.53
CA CYS A 81 -12.32 2.13 0.99
C CYS A 81 -11.86 3.45 0.35
N PHE A 82 -10.60 3.54 -0.02
CA PHE A 82 -10.06 4.75 -0.66
C PHE A 82 -9.91 4.60 -2.16
N SER A 83 -10.47 3.54 -2.74
CA SER A 83 -10.37 3.32 -4.18
C SER A 83 -11.46 4.06 -4.93
N LYS A 84 -11.19 4.33 -6.21
CA LYS A 84 -12.17 4.90 -7.11
C LYS A 84 -13.37 3.97 -7.28
N GLN A 85 -13.15 2.66 -7.28
CA GLN A 85 -14.21 1.66 -7.41
C GLN A 85 -15.22 1.77 -6.29
N TRP A 86 -14.75 1.99 -5.06
CA TRP A 86 -15.65 2.18 -3.93
C TRP A 86 -16.51 3.42 -4.11
N LYS A 87 -15.90 4.51 -4.56
CA LYS A 87 -16.63 5.77 -4.81
C LYS A 87 -17.67 5.62 -5.91
N LEU A 88 -17.45 4.70 -6.85
CA LEU A 88 -18.40 4.42 -7.92
C LEU A 88 -19.49 3.42 -7.49
N GLY A 89 -19.49 3.00 -6.24
CA GLY A 89 -20.52 2.11 -5.71
C GLY A 89 -20.31 0.64 -6.00
N LYS A 90 -19.11 0.24 -6.40
CA LYS A 90 -18.80 -1.17 -6.65
C LYS A 90 -18.82 -1.93 -5.34
N LYS A 91 -19.47 -3.10 -5.33
CA LYS A 91 -19.57 -3.94 -4.14
C LYS A 91 -18.49 -4.99 -4.08
N ILE A 92 -17.90 -5.36 -5.21
CA ILE A 92 -16.81 -6.31 -5.28
C ILE A 92 -15.63 -5.57 -5.88
N ILE A 93 -14.52 -5.54 -5.15
CA ILE A 93 -13.32 -4.81 -5.56
C ILE A 93 -12.15 -5.78 -5.44
N ASP A 94 -11.51 -6.06 -6.57
CA ASP A 94 -10.36 -6.95 -6.59
C ASP A 94 -9.13 -6.21 -6.10
N ILE A 95 -8.38 -6.83 -5.19
CA ILE A 95 -7.17 -6.27 -4.61
C ILE A 95 -6.00 -7.17 -5.01
N ASP A 96 -4.97 -6.56 -5.59
CA ASP A 96 -3.74 -7.26 -5.91
C ASP A 96 -2.74 -7.12 -4.77
N ILE A 97 -2.00 -8.18 -4.51
CA ILE A 97 -0.92 -8.19 -3.52
C ILE A 97 0.37 -8.51 -4.25
N PHE A 98 1.42 -7.77 -3.93
CA PHE A 98 2.75 -8.07 -4.45
C PHE A 98 3.80 -7.62 -3.43
N LYS A 99 5.05 -8.02 -3.68
CA LYS A 99 6.15 -7.64 -2.79
C LYS A 99 6.86 -6.41 -3.32
N GLY A 100 7.52 -5.69 -2.40
CA GLY A 100 8.20 -4.46 -2.75
C GLY A 100 9.21 -4.62 -3.86
N ASP A 101 9.92 -5.76 -3.90
CA ASP A 101 10.94 -6.00 -4.93
C ASP A 101 10.34 -6.23 -6.32
N GLN A 102 9.03 -6.39 -6.43
CA GLN A 102 8.36 -6.52 -7.72
C GLN A 102 8.01 -5.17 -8.34
N ILE A 103 8.09 -4.10 -7.57
CA ILE A 103 7.70 -2.76 -8.03
C ILE A 103 8.90 -2.09 -8.70
N TYR A 104 8.66 -1.48 -9.86
CA TYR A 104 9.70 -0.73 -10.54
C TYR A 104 9.15 0.55 -11.15
N LYS A 105 10.03 1.47 -11.45
CA LYS A 105 9.71 2.75 -12.06
C LYS A 105 10.70 3.06 -13.15
N THR A 106 10.21 3.41 -14.33
CA THR A 106 11.05 3.88 -15.43
C THR A 106 10.85 5.36 -15.64
N LYS A 107 11.77 6.01 -16.34
CA LYS A 107 11.68 7.45 -16.60
C LYS A 107 10.47 7.82 -17.46
N SER A 108 9.97 6.89 -18.26
CA SER A 108 8.83 7.15 -19.12
C SER A 108 7.50 7.07 -18.39
N MET A 109 7.49 6.54 -17.18
CA MET A 109 6.26 6.42 -16.40
C MET A 109 5.96 7.74 -15.69
N LYS A 110 4.71 8.17 -15.81
CA LYS A 110 4.30 9.41 -15.14
C LYS A 110 4.19 9.22 -13.64
N THR A 111 4.13 10.34 -12.93
CA THR A 111 4.00 10.36 -11.47
C THR A 111 2.84 9.50 -11.00
N GLY A 112 3.10 8.68 -9.99
CA GLY A 112 2.10 7.80 -9.40
C GLY A 112 1.88 6.50 -10.14
N THR A 113 2.55 6.28 -11.26
CA THR A 113 2.43 5.07 -12.07
C THR A 113 3.66 4.19 -11.87
N PHE A 114 3.45 2.90 -11.63
CA PHE A 114 4.52 1.94 -11.38
C PHE A 114 4.23 0.65 -12.10
N GLY A 115 5.28 -0.07 -12.45
CA GLY A 115 5.17 -1.41 -13.00
C GLY A 115 5.35 -2.46 -11.91
N VAL A 116 4.84 -3.65 -12.15
CA VAL A 116 4.97 -4.78 -11.24
C VAL A 116 5.51 -5.96 -12.01
N LYS A 117 6.62 -6.52 -11.54
CA LYS A 117 7.27 -7.67 -12.16
C LYS A 117 6.72 -8.96 -11.56
N GLY A 118 6.73 -10.04 -12.37
CA GLY A 118 6.39 -11.36 -11.90
C GLY A 118 4.91 -11.53 -11.60
N ASN A 119 4.60 -12.55 -10.82
CA ASN A 119 3.23 -12.90 -10.50
C ASN A 119 2.73 -12.10 -9.32
N LYS A 120 1.52 -11.60 -9.44
CA LYS A 120 0.82 -10.96 -8.31
C LYS A 120 -0.37 -11.81 -7.94
N LYS A 121 -0.82 -11.68 -6.70
CA LYS A 121 -2.01 -12.38 -6.21
C LYS A 121 -3.16 -11.39 -6.12
N THR A 122 -4.37 -11.89 -6.39
CA THR A 122 -5.58 -11.06 -6.29
C THR A 122 -6.43 -11.58 -5.16
N LEU A 123 -6.91 -10.67 -4.31
CA LEU A 123 -7.86 -10.96 -3.25
C LEU A 123 -9.22 -10.41 -3.63
N LEU A 124 -10.26 -11.15 -3.31
CA LEU A 124 -11.63 -10.73 -3.55
C LEU A 124 -12.28 -10.17 -2.29
#